data_2aba69a1c5edd549023251b202611083
#
_entry.id   2aba69a1c5edd549023251b202611083
#
_cell.length_a   1.000
_cell.length_b   1.000
_cell.length_c   1.000
_cell.angle_alpha   90.00
_cell.angle_beta   90.00
_cell.angle_gamma   90.00
#
_symmetry.space_group_name_H-M   'P 1'
#
loop_
_entity.id
_entity.type
_entity.pdbx_description
1 polymer ?
#
loop_
_entity_poly.entity_id
_entity_poly.type
_entity_poly.pdbx_seq_one_letter_code
_entity_poly.pdbx_strand_id
1 'polypeptide(L)'
;MDNELRTYAKSDGAVARLRAFNRIAWVIANAAQMLMWVAVAVTAAIAVILIVAAMKPGEPFAVSGDGDAVQTIFGDSDFHLSIHPTVLNTTFNAVQSAQSIEWLNLALALAAAIATYALFALTLREIAGMCRDLSSWAENRPEGTPFVASITQRLRRMGWFMVAVPLITFVLGAIAIFATDRGASISVGSNAICVMVGFIMLTLAHVFEYGLQLQTEVDGLL
;
A
#
# COMPACT_ATOMS: atom_id res chain seq x y z
N MET A 1 7.27 -46.39 -21.84
CA MET A 1 5.84 -46.16 -21.51
C MET A 1 5.62 -45.81 -20.03
N ASP A 2 6.13 -46.59 -19.06
CA ASP A 2 5.97 -46.27 -17.61
C ASP A 2 6.67 -44.98 -17.12
N ASN A 3 7.83 -44.63 -17.68
CA ASN A 3 8.55 -43.40 -17.30
C ASN A 3 7.86 -42.13 -17.80
N GLU A 4 7.24 -42.15 -18.95
CA GLU A 4 6.49 -41.02 -19.49
C GLU A 4 5.20 -40.79 -18.67
N LEU A 5 4.47 -41.84 -18.32
CA LEU A 5 3.27 -41.76 -17.48
C LEU A 5 3.60 -41.17 -16.08
N ARG A 6 4.74 -41.55 -15.50
CA ARG A 6 5.19 -41.00 -14.20
C ARG A 6 5.59 -39.52 -14.32
N THR A 7 6.16 -39.11 -15.44
CA THR A 7 6.52 -37.72 -15.69
C THR A 7 5.27 -36.84 -15.85
N TYR A 8 4.26 -37.32 -16.59
CA TYR A 8 2.98 -36.63 -16.75
C TYR A 8 2.22 -36.52 -15.41
N ALA A 9 2.13 -37.59 -14.62
CA ALA A 9 1.47 -37.56 -13.32
C ALA A 9 2.16 -36.61 -12.33
N LYS A 10 3.50 -36.49 -12.39
CA LYS A 10 4.28 -35.56 -11.55
C LYS A 10 4.07 -34.11 -11.97
N SER A 11 3.94 -33.84 -13.27
CA SER A 11 3.64 -32.50 -13.80
C SER A 11 2.23 -32.02 -13.41
N ASP A 12 1.23 -32.91 -13.46
CA ASP A 12 -0.15 -32.57 -13.08
C ASP A 12 -0.28 -32.27 -11.58
N GLY A 13 0.45 -32.99 -10.72
CA GLY A 13 0.51 -32.71 -9.29
C GLY A 13 1.17 -31.37 -8.98
N ALA A 14 2.22 -30.97 -9.72
CA ALA A 14 2.87 -29.69 -9.56
C ALA A 14 1.96 -28.51 -9.98
N VAL A 15 1.26 -28.66 -11.11
CA VAL A 15 0.30 -27.66 -11.60
C VAL A 15 -0.89 -27.50 -10.65
N ALA A 16 -1.40 -28.61 -10.08
CA ALA A 16 -2.48 -28.55 -9.10
C ALA A 16 -2.06 -27.77 -7.81
N ARG A 17 -0.85 -28.01 -7.31
CA ARG A 17 -0.28 -27.25 -6.17
C ARG A 17 -0.09 -25.77 -6.50
N LEU A 18 0.39 -25.45 -7.68
CA LEU A 18 0.55 -24.06 -8.14
C LEU A 18 -0.80 -23.33 -8.18
N ARG A 19 -1.85 -23.98 -8.71
CA ARG A 19 -3.20 -23.42 -8.73
C ARG A 19 -3.75 -23.18 -7.32
N ALA A 20 -3.59 -24.15 -6.41
CA ALA A 20 -4.04 -24.00 -5.03
C ALA A 20 -3.33 -22.83 -4.33
N PHE A 21 -2.00 -22.75 -4.45
CA PHE A 21 -1.22 -21.67 -3.88
C PHE A 21 -1.63 -20.31 -4.44
N ASN A 22 -1.79 -20.21 -5.76
CA ASN A 22 -2.15 -18.97 -6.43
C ASN A 22 -3.56 -18.50 -6.07
N ARG A 23 -4.52 -19.45 -5.88
CA ARG A 23 -5.87 -19.13 -5.40
C ARG A 23 -5.85 -18.58 -3.98
N ILE A 24 -5.05 -19.17 -3.08
CA ILE A 24 -4.87 -18.68 -1.70
C ILE A 24 -4.25 -17.29 -1.72
N ALA A 25 -3.17 -17.10 -2.48
CA ALA A 25 -2.51 -15.80 -2.60
C ALA A 25 -3.47 -14.71 -3.13
N TRP A 26 -4.29 -15.03 -4.11
CA TRP A 26 -5.32 -14.13 -4.64
C TRP A 26 -6.36 -13.75 -3.58
N VAL A 27 -6.86 -14.72 -2.80
CA VAL A 27 -7.83 -14.46 -1.73
C VAL A 27 -7.23 -13.56 -0.66
N ILE A 28 -6.00 -13.85 -0.23
CA ILE A 28 -5.28 -13.03 0.77
C ILE A 28 -5.05 -11.61 0.26
N ALA A 29 -4.57 -11.46 -0.98
CA ALA A 29 -4.34 -10.15 -1.57
C ALA A 29 -5.62 -9.32 -1.70
N ASN A 30 -6.73 -9.97 -2.09
CA ASN A 30 -8.02 -9.29 -2.22
C ASN A 30 -8.60 -8.91 -0.86
N ALA A 31 -8.48 -9.78 0.16
CA ALA A 31 -8.91 -9.47 1.52
C ALA A 31 -8.08 -8.33 2.13
N ALA A 32 -6.76 -8.36 1.95
CA ALA A 32 -5.87 -7.28 2.41
C ALA A 32 -6.16 -5.96 1.67
N GLN A 33 -6.44 -6.00 0.37
CA GLN A 33 -6.87 -4.83 -0.39
C GLN A 33 -8.15 -4.21 0.15
N MET A 34 -9.18 -5.03 0.46
CA MET A 34 -10.43 -4.55 1.07
C MET A 34 -10.17 -3.90 2.43
N LEU A 35 -9.31 -4.51 3.25
CA LEU A 35 -8.93 -3.93 4.54
C LEU A 35 -8.28 -2.55 4.38
N MET A 36 -7.40 -2.37 3.38
CA MET A 36 -6.77 -1.07 3.11
C MET A 36 -7.80 -0.02 2.65
N TRP A 37 -8.79 -0.39 1.84
CA TRP A 37 -9.86 0.52 1.47
C TRP A 37 -10.76 0.90 2.65
N VAL A 38 -11.01 -0.04 3.57
CA VAL A 38 -11.69 0.26 4.84
C VAL A 38 -10.86 1.25 5.67
N ALA A 39 -9.55 1.05 5.77
CA ALA A 39 -8.67 2.00 6.46
C ALA A 39 -8.72 3.40 5.83
N VAL A 40 -8.72 3.51 4.49
CA VAL A 40 -8.92 4.80 3.78
C VAL A 40 -10.24 5.44 4.17
N ALA A 41 -11.34 4.67 4.13
CA ALA A 41 -12.67 5.19 4.46
C ALA A 41 -12.77 5.65 5.92
N VAL A 42 -12.23 4.88 6.85
CA VAL A 42 -12.20 5.24 8.27
C VAL A 42 -11.37 6.50 8.50
N THR A 43 -10.17 6.58 7.92
CA THR A 43 -9.31 7.77 8.05
C THR A 43 -9.97 9.01 7.42
N ALA A 44 -10.65 8.86 6.29
CA ALA A 44 -11.41 9.95 5.67
C ALA A 44 -12.60 10.39 6.55
N ALA A 45 -13.33 9.46 7.17
CA ALA A 45 -14.40 9.77 8.10
C ALA A 45 -13.89 10.52 9.33
N ILE A 46 -12.76 10.09 9.89
CA ILE A 46 -12.07 10.78 11.00
C ILE A 46 -11.68 12.21 10.56
N ALA A 47 -11.13 12.38 9.36
CA ALA A 47 -10.78 13.71 8.84
C ALA A 47 -12.00 14.63 8.76
N VAL A 48 -13.14 14.14 8.29
CA VAL A 48 -14.38 14.89 8.22
C VAL A 48 -14.86 15.29 9.63
N ILE A 49 -14.85 14.36 10.60
CA ILE A 49 -15.24 14.62 11.98
C ILE A 49 -14.35 15.73 12.57
N LEU A 50 -13.05 15.65 12.38
CA LEU A 50 -12.10 16.65 12.90
C LEU A 50 -12.29 18.02 12.24
N ILE A 51 -12.59 18.08 10.94
CA ILE A 51 -12.90 19.34 10.25
C ILE A 51 -14.18 19.95 10.83
N VAL A 52 -15.23 19.17 11.06
CA VAL A 52 -16.47 19.64 11.66
C VAL A 52 -16.24 20.15 13.09
N ALA A 53 -15.43 19.43 13.89
CA ALA A 53 -15.06 19.84 15.24
C ALA A 53 -14.27 21.16 15.24
N ALA A 54 -13.38 21.35 14.27
CA ALA A 54 -12.64 22.61 14.11
C ALA A 54 -13.54 23.80 13.76
N MET A 55 -14.61 23.56 12.98
CA MET A 55 -15.55 24.62 12.56
C MET A 55 -16.58 24.99 13.63
N LYS A 56 -16.88 24.10 14.57
CA LYS A 56 -17.84 24.26 15.65
C LYS A 56 -17.22 23.87 16.99
N PRO A 57 -16.31 24.67 17.55
CA PRO A 57 -15.71 24.37 18.84
C PRO A 57 -16.81 24.46 19.94
N GLY A 58 -16.98 23.36 20.69
CA GLY A 58 -17.83 23.32 21.88
C GLY A 58 -19.03 22.38 21.84
N GLU A 59 -19.48 21.85 20.70
CA GLU A 59 -20.52 20.82 20.64
C GLU A 59 -20.51 20.10 19.27
N PRO A 60 -20.76 18.78 19.22
CA PRO A 60 -20.77 17.77 20.28
C PRO A 60 -19.40 17.13 20.55
N PHE A 61 -18.32 17.67 19.98
CA PHE A 61 -16.99 17.08 20.00
C PHE A 61 -16.01 18.00 20.70
N ALA A 62 -15.38 17.53 21.78
CA ALA A 62 -14.22 18.17 22.35
C ALA A 62 -12.95 17.48 21.78
N VAL A 63 -12.03 18.28 21.24
CA VAL A 63 -10.75 17.80 20.74
C VAL A 63 -9.67 18.37 21.65
N SER A 64 -8.84 17.49 22.23
CA SER A 64 -7.75 17.86 23.13
C SER A 64 -6.47 17.13 22.75
N GLY A 65 -5.32 17.68 23.12
CA GLY A 65 -4.02 17.02 22.97
C GLY A 65 -3.65 16.28 24.27
N ASP A 66 -3.13 15.05 24.13
CA ASP A 66 -2.56 14.28 25.23
C ASP A 66 -1.23 13.67 24.77
N GLY A 67 -0.13 14.24 25.25
CA GLY A 67 1.20 13.88 24.77
C GLY A 67 1.35 14.12 23.24
N ASP A 68 1.63 13.06 22.49
CA ASP A 68 1.75 13.10 21.03
C ASP A 68 0.45 12.71 20.28
N ALA A 69 -0.63 12.45 21.04
CA ALA A 69 -1.91 12.02 20.48
C ALA A 69 -2.95 13.15 20.49
N VAL A 70 -3.78 13.19 19.45
CA VAL A 70 -5.00 13.99 19.40
C VAL A 70 -6.15 13.12 19.91
N GLN A 71 -6.79 13.54 21.01
CA GLN A 71 -7.94 12.86 21.57
C GLN A 71 -9.24 13.59 21.17
N THR A 72 -10.22 12.82 20.73
CA THR A 72 -11.57 13.32 20.45
C THR A 72 -12.55 12.67 21.41
N ILE A 73 -13.28 13.46 22.17
CA ILE A 73 -14.32 13.05 23.11
C ILE A 73 -15.67 13.30 22.46
N PHE A 74 -16.52 12.27 22.41
CA PHE A 74 -17.85 12.37 21.80
C PHE A 74 -18.93 12.62 22.88
N GLY A 75 -19.33 13.88 23.04
CA GLY A 75 -20.37 14.27 24.00
C GLY A 75 -20.04 13.87 25.44
N ASP A 76 -21.05 13.32 26.11
CA ASP A 76 -20.97 12.87 27.52
C ASP A 76 -20.57 11.36 27.62
N SER A 77 -20.06 10.78 26.54
CA SER A 77 -19.73 9.34 26.46
C SER A 77 -18.29 9.08 26.92
N ASP A 78 -18.08 7.91 27.55
CA ASP A 78 -16.73 7.41 27.88
C ASP A 78 -15.93 7.00 26.63
N PHE A 79 -16.40 7.33 25.43
CA PHE A 79 -15.73 6.96 24.20
C PHE A 79 -14.68 8.02 23.81
N HIS A 80 -13.41 7.63 23.94
CA HIS A 80 -12.26 8.44 23.57
C HIS A 80 -11.60 7.85 22.33
N LEU A 81 -11.46 8.63 21.26
CA LEU A 81 -10.70 8.28 20.09
C LEU A 81 -9.34 8.97 20.14
N SER A 82 -8.27 8.19 20.32
CA SER A 82 -6.89 8.69 20.31
C SER A 82 -6.27 8.48 18.93
N ILE A 83 -5.81 9.56 18.31
CA ILE A 83 -5.18 9.56 16.99
C ILE A 83 -3.73 9.96 17.15
N HIS A 84 -2.81 9.05 16.80
CA HIS A 84 -1.40 9.36 16.69
C HIS A 84 -1.09 9.83 15.25
N PRO A 85 -0.67 11.08 15.04
CA PRO A 85 -0.40 11.63 13.70
C PRO A 85 0.96 11.14 13.18
N THR A 86 1.12 9.80 13.08
CA THR A 86 2.34 9.14 12.63
C THR A 86 2.02 8.23 11.44
N VAL A 87 2.72 8.43 10.33
CA VAL A 87 2.59 7.64 9.09
C VAL A 87 3.97 7.19 8.65
N LEU A 88 4.21 5.88 8.59
CA LEU A 88 5.50 5.27 8.18
C LEU A 88 6.71 5.93 8.87
N ASN A 89 6.71 6.03 10.19
CA ASN A 89 7.76 6.68 10.99
C ASN A 89 7.96 8.20 10.71
N THR A 90 7.03 8.85 10.04
CA THR A 90 6.96 10.31 9.99
C THR A 90 5.90 10.74 10.99
N THR A 91 6.31 11.44 12.04
CA THR A 91 5.40 11.99 13.06
C THR A 91 5.18 13.46 12.78
N PHE A 92 3.92 13.84 12.61
CA PHE A 92 3.50 15.22 12.45
C PHE A 92 3.14 15.78 13.83
N ASN A 93 3.87 16.78 14.29
CA ASN A 93 3.69 17.33 15.63
C ASN A 93 2.41 18.20 15.70
N ALA A 94 1.26 17.54 15.81
CA ALA A 94 -0.04 18.20 15.79
C ALA A 94 -0.51 18.70 17.17
N VAL A 95 0.12 18.25 18.27
CA VAL A 95 -0.26 18.65 19.62
C VAL A 95 0.68 19.73 20.14
N GLN A 96 0.14 20.89 20.51
CA GLN A 96 0.91 21.98 21.10
C GLN A 96 0.76 22.03 22.63
N SER A 97 -0.44 21.82 23.12
CA SER A 97 -0.78 21.68 24.54
C SER A 97 -2.12 20.97 24.63
N ALA A 98 -2.56 20.63 25.84
CA ALA A 98 -3.88 19.99 26.05
C ALA A 98 -5.06 20.75 25.42
N GLN A 99 -4.90 22.04 25.12
CA GLN A 99 -5.94 22.92 24.56
C GLN A 99 -5.63 23.50 23.19
N SER A 100 -4.42 23.28 22.64
CA SER A 100 -4.01 23.83 21.34
C SER A 100 -3.51 22.76 20.40
N ILE A 101 -4.15 22.65 19.25
CA ILE A 101 -3.86 21.67 18.19
C ILE A 101 -3.43 22.42 16.94
N GLU A 102 -2.33 21.97 16.35
CA GLU A 102 -1.87 22.41 15.04
C GLU A 102 -2.68 21.72 13.94
N TRP A 103 -3.79 22.32 13.54
CA TRP A 103 -4.72 21.76 12.55
C TRP A 103 -4.06 21.45 11.21
N LEU A 104 -3.07 22.26 10.81
CA LEU A 104 -2.35 22.02 9.55
C LEU A 104 -1.54 20.72 9.62
N ASN A 105 -0.80 20.48 10.70
CA ASN A 105 -0.03 19.25 10.87
C ASN A 105 -0.94 18.02 10.94
N LEU A 106 -2.09 18.14 11.61
CA LEU A 106 -3.08 17.08 11.65
C LEU A 106 -3.67 16.78 10.27
N ALA A 107 -4.00 17.81 9.49
CA ALA A 107 -4.49 17.64 8.12
C ALA A 107 -3.44 17.00 7.20
N LEU A 108 -2.18 17.40 7.32
CA LEU A 108 -1.08 16.80 6.56
C LEU A 108 -0.86 15.34 6.94
N ALA A 109 -0.95 14.98 8.24
CA ALA A 109 -0.88 13.61 8.71
C ALA A 109 -2.01 12.74 8.13
N LEU A 110 -3.24 13.23 8.16
CA LEU A 110 -4.40 12.52 7.61
C LEU A 110 -4.29 12.36 6.09
N ALA A 111 -3.84 13.38 5.38
CA ALA A 111 -3.59 13.30 3.94
C ALA A 111 -2.49 12.28 3.61
N ALA A 112 -1.40 12.26 4.38
CA ALA A 112 -0.33 11.27 4.25
C ALA A 112 -0.83 9.84 4.51
N ALA A 113 -1.66 9.63 5.54
CA ALA A 113 -2.24 8.35 5.87
C ALA A 113 -3.17 7.83 4.75
N ILE A 114 -4.09 8.68 4.28
CA ILE A 114 -4.99 8.35 3.17
C ILE A 114 -4.20 7.96 1.92
N ALA A 115 -3.22 8.78 1.52
CA ALA A 115 -2.38 8.51 0.35
C ALA A 115 -1.61 7.19 0.49
N THR A 116 -1.03 6.93 1.67
CA THR A 116 -0.28 5.72 1.96
C THR A 116 -1.17 4.47 1.88
N TYR A 117 -2.32 4.46 2.55
CA TYR A 117 -3.26 3.34 2.50
C TYR A 117 -3.80 3.10 1.09
N ALA A 118 -4.10 4.17 0.33
CA ALA A 118 -4.54 4.07 -1.06
C ALA A 118 -3.45 3.44 -1.95
N LEU A 119 -2.18 3.85 -1.82
CA LEU A 119 -1.07 3.28 -2.59
C LEU A 119 -0.83 1.80 -2.23
N PHE A 120 -0.93 1.42 -0.96
CA PHE A 120 -0.88 0.02 -0.57
C PHE A 120 -2.06 -0.78 -1.12
N ALA A 121 -3.28 -0.24 -1.11
CA ALA A 121 -4.44 -0.88 -1.72
C ALA A 121 -4.25 -1.11 -3.23
N LEU A 122 -3.69 -0.12 -3.93
CA LEU A 122 -3.36 -0.24 -5.35
C LEU A 122 -2.27 -1.29 -5.61
N THR A 123 -1.25 -1.35 -4.77
CA THR A 123 -0.20 -2.38 -4.86
C THR A 123 -0.80 -3.78 -4.68
N LEU A 124 -1.65 -3.98 -3.68
CA LEU A 124 -2.35 -5.26 -3.44
C LEU A 124 -3.27 -5.64 -4.60
N ARG A 125 -3.91 -4.66 -5.24
CA ARG A 125 -4.71 -4.88 -6.46
C ARG A 125 -3.86 -5.42 -7.61
N GLU A 126 -2.66 -4.88 -7.81
CA GLU A 126 -1.76 -5.38 -8.87
C GLU A 126 -1.27 -6.81 -8.53
N ILE A 127 -0.99 -7.12 -7.26
CA ILE A 127 -0.67 -8.49 -6.81
C ILE A 127 -1.82 -9.45 -7.12
N ALA A 128 -3.05 -9.10 -6.75
CA ALA A 128 -4.23 -9.91 -7.04
C ALA A 128 -4.42 -10.11 -8.56
N GLY A 129 -4.13 -9.08 -9.36
CA GLY A 129 -4.14 -9.15 -10.82
C GLY A 129 -3.09 -10.11 -11.38
N MET A 130 -1.85 -10.08 -10.86
CA MET A 130 -0.79 -11.02 -11.25
C MET A 130 -1.18 -12.47 -10.92
N CYS A 131 -1.76 -12.72 -9.75
CA CYS A 131 -2.26 -14.05 -9.39
C CYS A 131 -3.33 -14.55 -10.36
N ARG A 132 -4.22 -13.66 -10.82
CA ARG A 132 -5.25 -14.01 -11.82
C ARG A 132 -4.64 -14.33 -13.18
N ASP A 133 -3.72 -13.49 -13.66
CA ASP A 133 -3.07 -13.70 -14.95
C ASP A 133 -2.29 -15.02 -14.96
N LEU A 134 -1.59 -15.35 -13.86
CA LEU A 134 -0.86 -16.60 -13.70
C LEU A 134 -1.81 -17.82 -13.63
N SER A 135 -2.99 -17.67 -13.00
CA SER A 135 -4.01 -18.74 -12.99
C SER A 135 -4.53 -19.04 -14.39
N SER A 136 -4.87 -17.99 -15.16
CA SER A 136 -5.40 -18.14 -16.51
C SER A 136 -4.36 -18.76 -17.46
N TRP A 137 -3.09 -18.42 -17.28
CA TRP A 137 -2.01 -19.06 -18.02
C TRP A 137 -1.90 -20.56 -17.70
N ALA A 138 -1.97 -20.92 -16.40
CA ALA A 138 -1.88 -22.31 -15.96
C ALA A 138 -3.09 -23.18 -16.42
N GLU A 139 -4.25 -22.56 -16.67
CA GLU A 139 -5.45 -23.26 -17.19
C GLU A 139 -5.36 -23.49 -18.69
N ASN A 140 -4.95 -22.49 -19.44
CA ASN A 140 -4.97 -22.54 -20.91
C ASN A 140 -3.75 -23.24 -21.51
N ARG A 141 -2.69 -23.51 -20.71
CA ARG A 141 -1.41 -24.12 -21.15
C ARG A 141 -0.99 -23.64 -22.55
N PRO A 142 -0.88 -22.32 -22.81
CA PRO A 142 -0.38 -21.86 -24.08
C PRO A 142 1.06 -22.40 -24.26
N GLU A 143 1.39 -22.81 -25.46
CA GLU A 143 2.75 -23.13 -25.83
C GLU A 143 3.57 -21.84 -25.68
N GLY A 144 4.31 -21.70 -24.57
CA GLY A 144 5.08 -20.49 -24.24
C GLY A 144 5.39 -20.35 -22.77
N THR A 145 6.18 -19.33 -22.45
CA THR A 145 6.59 -19.04 -21.09
C THR A 145 5.49 -18.26 -20.32
N PRO A 146 5.42 -18.38 -18.97
CA PRO A 146 4.51 -17.61 -18.13
C PRO A 146 4.82 -16.11 -18.10
N PHE A 147 5.88 -15.70 -18.78
CA PHE A 147 6.29 -14.29 -18.86
C PHE A 147 5.43 -13.56 -19.87
N VAL A 148 4.36 -12.92 -19.39
CA VAL A 148 3.45 -12.14 -20.20
C VAL A 148 3.73 -10.67 -19.96
N ALA A 149 3.63 -9.84 -20.99
CA ALA A 149 3.81 -8.38 -20.90
C ALA A 149 2.96 -7.71 -19.82
N SER A 150 1.78 -8.31 -19.49
CA SER A 150 0.91 -7.83 -18.41
C SER A 150 1.56 -7.93 -17.03
N ILE A 151 2.31 -9.00 -16.75
CA ILE A 151 3.01 -9.22 -15.47
C ILE A 151 4.10 -8.17 -15.29
N THR A 152 4.90 -7.93 -16.32
CA THR A 152 5.97 -6.91 -16.31
C THR A 152 5.40 -5.52 -16.04
N GLN A 153 4.31 -5.16 -16.71
CA GLN A 153 3.66 -3.86 -16.50
C GLN A 153 3.10 -3.69 -15.09
N ARG A 154 2.47 -4.74 -14.52
CA ARG A 154 1.98 -4.73 -13.14
C ARG A 154 3.12 -4.58 -12.14
N LEU A 155 4.20 -5.33 -12.33
CA LEU A 155 5.40 -5.27 -11.49
C LEU A 155 6.02 -3.86 -11.49
N ARG A 156 6.09 -3.22 -12.66
CA ARG A 156 6.56 -1.83 -12.79
C ARG A 156 5.66 -0.84 -12.04
N ARG A 157 4.33 -0.98 -12.14
CA ARG A 157 3.38 -0.14 -11.40
C ARG A 157 3.54 -0.30 -9.89
N MET A 158 3.65 -1.54 -9.40
CA MET A 158 3.89 -1.83 -7.99
C MET A 158 5.18 -1.17 -7.49
N GLY A 159 6.26 -1.26 -8.26
CA GLY A 159 7.53 -0.60 -7.94
C GLY A 159 7.37 0.91 -7.78
N TRP A 160 6.68 1.57 -8.71
CA TRP A 160 6.40 3.00 -8.61
C TRP A 160 5.50 3.36 -7.43
N PHE A 161 4.48 2.56 -7.10
CA PHE A 161 3.64 2.80 -5.93
C PHE A 161 4.47 2.70 -4.63
N MET A 162 5.35 1.71 -4.51
CA MET A 162 6.22 1.56 -3.36
C MET A 162 7.21 2.73 -3.19
N VAL A 163 7.74 3.29 -4.25
CA VAL A 163 8.60 4.49 -4.21
C VAL A 163 7.79 5.76 -3.93
N ALA A 164 6.55 5.84 -4.43
CA ALA A 164 5.68 7.00 -4.21
C ALA A 164 5.28 7.18 -2.74
N VAL A 165 5.12 6.07 -1.99
CA VAL A 165 4.73 6.12 -0.57
C VAL A 165 5.71 6.97 0.27
N PRO A 166 7.01 6.67 0.35
CA PRO A 166 7.96 7.49 1.12
C PRO A 166 8.14 8.90 0.53
N LEU A 167 8.01 9.05 -0.79
CA LEU A 167 8.11 10.37 -1.42
C LEU A 167 6.98 11.30 -0.94
N ILE A 168 5.74 10.80 -0.91
CA ILE A 168 4.59 11.59 -0.44
C ILE A 168 4.75 11.94 1.05
N THR A 169 5.08 10.97 1.90
CA THR A 169 5.26 11.22 3.34
C THR A 169 6.41 12.20 3.59
N PHE A 170 7.49 12.11 2.82
CA PHE A 170 8.62 13.05 2.91
C PHE A 170 8.22 14.46 2.48
N VAL A 171 7.52 14.63 1.36
CA VAL A 171 7.06 15.94 0.87
C VAL A 171 6.08 16.56 1.85
N LEU A 172 5.10 15.82 2.36
CA LEU A 172 4.14 16.36 3.33
C LEU A 172 4.81 16.67 4.68
N GLY A 173 5.76 15.84 5.12
CA GLY A 173 6.57 16.11 6.30
C GLY A 173 7.46 17.37 6.13
N ALA A 174 8.06 17.55 4.96
CA ALA A 174 8.81 18.76 4.66
C ALA A 174 7.92 20.02 4.68
N ILE A 175 6.71 19.94 4.09
CA ILE A 175 5.73 21.02 4.17
C ILE A 175 5.41 21.33 5.64
N ALA A 176 5.19 20.34 6.49
CA ALA A 176 4.93 20.54 7.92
C ALA A 176 6.12 21.27 8.61
N ILE A 177 7.36 20.89 8.31
CA ILE A 177 8.57 21.51 8.87
C ILE A 177 8.69 23.00 8.49
N PHE A 178 8.35 23.34 7.24
CA PHE A 178 8.50 24.72 6.77
C PHE A 178 7.28 25.60 7.04
N ALA A 179 6.09 25.01 7.17
CA ALA A 179 4.84 25.76 7.29
C ALA A 179 4.34 25.92 8.74
N THR A 180 4.89 25.17 9.69
CA THR A 180 4.48 25.22 11.11
C THR A 180 5.67 25.36 12.04
N ASP A 181 5.46 26.01 13.20
CA ASP A 181 6.50 26.19 14.21
C ASP A 181 6.99 24.87 14.84
N ARG A 182 6.18 23.83 14.78
CA ARG A 182 6.46 22.52 15.38
C ARG A 182 7.00 21.47 14.40
N GLY A 183 6.73 21.66 13.12
CA GLY A 183 7.23 20.81 12.07
C GLY A 183 6.77 19.34 12.17
N ALA A 184 7.59 18.47 11.61
CA ALA A 184 7.44 17.02 11.66
C ALA A 184 8.78 16.35 11.94
N SER A 185 8.80 15.20 12.55
CA SER A 185 9.98 14.35 12.67
C SER A 185 9.92 13.23 11.64
N ILE A 186 10.93 13.16 10.77
CA ILE A 186 11.01 12.17 9.68
C ILE A 186 12.05 11.12 10.06
N SER A 187 11.62 9.88 10.27
CA SER A 187 12.53 8.76 10.46
C SER A 187 12.74 8.00 9.15
N VAL A 188 13.99 7.63 8.87
CA VAL A 188 14.39 7.05 7.58
C VAL A 188 14.04 5.56 7.48
N GLY A 189 13.89 4.82 8.59
CA GLY A 189 13.84 3.37 8.61
C GLY A 189 12.79 2.74 7.68
N SER A 190 11.49 2.85 7.99
CA SER A 190 10.42 2.25 7.18
C SER A 190 10.34 2.84 5.77
N ASN A 191 10.67 4.11 5.62
CA ASN A 191 10.73 4.78 4.33
C ASN A 191 11.80 4.15 3.42
N ALA A 192 12.98 3.84 3.95
CA ALA A 192 14.06 3.17 3.22
C ALA A 192 13.65 1.77 2.75
N ILE A 193 12.94 1.00 3.59
CA ILE A 193 12.44 -0.35 3.20
C ILE A 193 11.48 -0.25 2.01
N CYS A 194 10.53 0.68 2.02
CA CYS A 194 9.61 0.88 0.90
C CYS A 194 10.35 1.24 -0.40
N VAL A 195 11.36 2.12 -0.32
CA VAL A 195 12.21 2.48 -1.46
C VAL A 195 12.96 1.26 -1.98
N MET A 196 13.60 0.49 -1.10
CA MET A 196 14.34 -0.72 -1.48
C MET A 196 13.44 -1.75 -2.17
N VAL A 197 12.26 -2.04 -1.61
CA VAL A 197 11.28 -2.94 -2.23
C VAL A 197 10.84 -2.41 -3.59
N GLY A 198 10.56 -1.12 -3.70
CA GLY A 198 10.22 -0.47 -4.97
C GLY A 198 11.30 -0.64 -6.02
N PHE A 199 12.57 -0.41 -5.68
CA PHE A 199 13.70 -0.62 -6.59
C PHE A 199 13.85 -2.08 -7.02
N ILE A 200 13.72 -3.04 -6.10
CA ILE A 200 13.75 -4.47 -6.43
C ILE A 200 12.65 -4.80 -7.46
N MET A 201 11.43 -4.32 -7.25
CA MET A 201 10.32 -4.55 -8.18
C MET A 201 10.57 -3.94 -9.56
N LEU A 202 11.12 -2.71 -9.61
CA LEU A 202 11.47 -2.05 -10.87
C LEU A 202 12.59 -2.79 -11.61
N THR A 203 13.61 -3.26 -10.89
CA THR A 203 14.71 -4.04 -11.46
C THR A 203 14.19 -5.36 -12.02
N LEU A 204 13.35 -6.09 -11.27
CA LEU A 204 12.72 -7.31 -11.75
C LEU A 204 11.86 -7.07 -12.99
N ALA A 205 11.08 -5.99 -13.02
CA ALA A 205 10.29 -5.62 -14.19
C ALA A 205 11.18 -5.43 -15.43
N HIS A 206 12.33 -4.76 -15.26
CA HIS A 206 13.28 -4.55 -16.35
C HIS A 206 13.93 -5.86 -16.86
N VAL A 207 14.31 -6.74 -15.93
CA VAL A 207 14.85 -8.07 -16.28
C VAL A 207 13.82 -8.90 -17.05
N PHE A 208 12.55 -8.88 -16.65
CA PHE A 208 11.49 -9.59 -17.37
C PHE A 208 11.21 -8.99 -18.75
N GLU A 209 11.25 -7.68 -18.88
CA GLU A 209 11.11 -6.99 -20.17
C GLU A 209 12.22 -7.40 -21.14
N TYR A 210 13.47 -7.46 -20.67
CA TYR A 210 14.59 -7.95 -21.45
C TYR A 210 14.46 -9.43 -21.84
N GLY A 211 13.97 -10.27 -20.91
CA GLY A 211 13.70 -11.68 -21.20
C GLY A 211 12.64 -11.88 -22.29
N LEU A 212 11.57 -11.04 -22.31
CA LEU A 212 10.55 -11.07 -23.35
C LEU A 212 11.14 -10.65 -24.72
N GLN A 213 12.03 -9.67 -24.78
CA GLN A 213 12.68 -9.25 -26.01
C GLN A 213 13.53 -10.38 -26.60
N LEU A 214 14.36 -11.05 -25.78
CA LEU A 214 15.16 -12.18 -26.23
C LEU A 214 14.29 -13.33 -26.76
N GLN A 215 13.18 -13.62 -26.09
CA GLN A 215 12.26 -14.66 -26.56
C GLN A 215 11.68 -14.29 -27.94
N THR A 216 11.25 -13.05 -28.15
CA THR A 216 10.71 -12.59 -29.45
C THR A 216 11.77 -12.68 -30.56
N GLU A 217 13.04 -12.41 -30.26
CA GLU A 217 14.14 -12.55 -31.20
C GLU A 217 14.38 -14.01 -31.60
N VAL A 218 14.33 -14.93 -30.65
CA VAL A 218 14.49 -16.38 -30.89
C VAL A 218 13.33 -16.93 -31.71
N ASP A 219 12.09 -16.58 -31.34
CA ASP A 219 10.89 -17.02 -32.04
C ASP A 219 10.81 -16.45 -33.48
N GLY A 220 11.43 -15.31 -33.73
CA GLY A 220 11.52 -14.70 -35.07
C GLY A 220 12.61 -15.29 -35.95
N LEU A 221 13.49 -16.15 -35.41
CA LEU A 221 14.56 -16.83 -36.16
C LEU A 221 14.15 -18.28 -36.58
N LEU A 222 13.05 -18.79 -36.10
CA LEU A 222 12.47 -20.09 -36.43
C LEU A 222 11.36 -19.97 -37.47
#